data_1523408378d186891be4e6cef23c8f40
#
_entry.id   1523408378d186891be4e6cef23c8f40
#
_cell.length_a   1.000
_cell.length_b   1.000
_cell.length_c   1.000
_cell.angle_alpha   90.00
_cell.angle_beta   90.00
_cell.angle_gamma   90.00
#
_symmetry.space_group_name_H-M   'P 1'
#
loop_
_entity.id
_entity.type
_entity.pdbx_description
1 polymer ?
#
loop_
_entity_poly.entity_id
_entity_poly.type
_entity_poly.pdbx_seq_one_letter_code
_entity_poly.pdbx_strand_id
1 'polypeptide(L)'
;REPNLLELGIFSVMWSEHCSYKSSRFHLKKLPTSAPWVICGPGENAGVIDIDDGDACIFKMESHNHPSYIEPFQGAATGVGGIMRDVFTMGARPVALLNALRFGEPAHEKSKRLVKGVVAGIAGYGNCVGVPTVAGETNFHKGYNGNILVNAMTVGIADQDKIFYSAATGLGNPIVYVGSKTGRDGIHGATMASADFDEHSDEKRPTVQ
;
A
#
# COMPACT_ATOMS: atom_id res chain seq x y z
N ARG A 1 -20.42 16.89 24.24
CA ARG A 1 -21.05 15.58 24.50
C ARG A 1 -19.99 14.48 24.47
N GLU A 2 -20.23 13.37 25.09
CA GLU A 2 -19.39 12.19 24.99
C GLU A 2 -19.57 11.53 23.61
N PRO A 3 -18.48 11.05 22.98
CA PRO A 3 -18.57 10.34 21.71
C PRO A 3 -19.24 8.97 21.90
N ASN A 4 -19.99 8.52 20.92
CA ASN A 4 -20.50 7.16 20.89
C ASN A 4 -19.42 6.18 20.39
N LEU A 5 -19.70 4.87 20.44
CA LEU A 5 -18.73 3.84 20.05
C LEU A 5 -18.22 3.96 18.63
N LEU A 6 -19.10 4.35 17.68
CA LEU A 6 -18.71 4.57 16.28
C LEU A 6 -17.77 5.76 16.16
N GLU A 7 -18.07 6.86 16.81
CA GLU A 7 -17.22 8.05 16.82
C GLU A 7 -15.86 7.76 17.46
N LEU A 8 -15.83 6.99 18.56
CA LEU A 8 -14.57 6.53 19.16
C LEU A 8 -13.75 5.68 18.20
N GLY A 9 -14.38 4.77 17.46
CA GLY A 9 -13.73 3.98 16.43
C GLY A 9 -13.11 4.85 15.32
N ILE A 10 -13.83 5.85 14.84
CA ILE A 10 -13.36 6.81 13.83
C ILE A 10 -12.17 7.61 14.38
N PHE A 11 -12.28 8.17 15.60
CA PHE A 11 -11.17 8.91 16.22
C PHE A 11 -9.93 8.04 16.39
N SER A 12 -10.09 6.79 16.81
CA SER A 12 -8.98 5.84 16.99
C SER A 12 -8.20 5.63 15.68
N VAL A 13 -8.91 5.39 14.58
CA VAL A 13 -8.28 5.20 13.26
C VAL A 13 -7.62 6.48 12.79
N MET A 14 -8.29 7.62 12.87
CA MET A 14 -7.74 8.91 12.43
C MET A 14 -6.54 9.36 13.25
N TRP A 15 -6.44 8.93 14.51
CA TRP A 15 -5.32 9.23 15.39
C TRP A 15 -4.11 8.32 15.18
N SER A 16 -4.30 7.16 14.54
CA SER A 16 -3.20 6.25 14.23
C SER A 16 -2.16 6.91 13.31
N GLU A 17 -0.91 6.46 13.37
CA GLU A 17 0.16 6.96 12.49
C GLU A 17 -0.19 6.78 11.01
N HIS A 18 -0.93 5.72 10.68
CA HIS A 18 -1.37 5.43 9.32
C HIS A 18 -2.16 6.57 8.66
N CYS A 19 -3.05 7.24 9.43
CA CYS A 19 -3.86 8.35 8.92
C CYS A 19 -3.29 9.72 9.27
N SER A 20 -2.76 9.88 10.48
CA SER A 20 -2.36 11.20 10.99
C SER A 20 -0.96 11.63 10.58
N TYR A 21 -0.07 10.68 10.29
CA TYR A 21 1.36 10.92 10.05
C TYR A 21 2.02 11.75 11.16
N LYS A 22 1.50 11.66 12.39
CA LYS A 22 1.90 12.53 13.51
C LYS A 22 3.38 12.46 13.85
N SER A 23 4.00 11.30 13.67
CA SER A 23 5.43 11.09 13.92
C SER A 23 6.30 11.32 12.67
N SER A 24 5.83 10.87 11.51
CA SER A 24 6.62 10.90 10.26
C SER A 24 6.50 12.22 9.49
N ARG A 25 5.43 12.99 9.69
CA ARG A 25 5.13 14.22 8.93
C ARG A 25 6.30 15.24 8.90
N PHE A 26 7.00 15.36 10.02
CA PHE A 26 8.14 16.26 10.11
C PHE A 26 9.28 15.86 9.15
N HIS A 27 9.51 14.57 8.98
CA HIS A 27 10.53 14.04 8.08
C HIS A 27 10.06 14.09 6.62
N LEU A 28 8.81 13.73 6.36
CA LEU A 28 8.23 13.73 5.02
C LEU A 28 8.26 15.12 4.38
N LYS A 29 8.01 16.18 5.15
CA LYS A 29 8.07 17.57 4.67
C LYS A 29 9.45 18.02 4.19
N LYS A 30 10.51 17.27 4.49
CA LYS A 30 11.88 17.59 4.03
C LYS A 30 12.18 17.02 2.64
N LEU A 31 11.34 16.11 2.15
CA LEU A 31 11.51 15.52 0.82
C LEU A 31 11.06 16.54 -0.25
N PRO A 32 11.81 16.66 -1.35
CA PRO A 32 11.37 17.49 -2.46
C PRO A 32 10.14 16.88 -3.13
N THR A 33 9.10 17.69 -3.30
CA THR A 33 7.81 17.22 -3.84
C THR A 33 7.35 18.01 -5.06
N SER A 34 8.16 18.96 -5.54
CA SER A 34 7.86 19.80 -6.70
C SER A 34 9.04 19.86 -7.67
N ALA A 35 8.74 19.76 -8.95
CA ALA A 35 9.67 19.92 -10.06
C ALA A 35 8.84 20.27 -11.31
N PRO A 36 9.45 20.81 -12.39
CA PRO A 36 8.72 21.18 -13.61
C PRO A 36 7.90 20.03 -14.24
N TRP A 37 8.36 18.81 -14.06
CA TRP A 37 7.71 17.58 -14.57
C TRP A 37 6.74 16.93 -13.57
N VAL A 38 6.55 17.47 -12.37
CA VAL A 38 5.57 16.93 -11.40
C VAL A 38 4.20 17.51 -11.71
N ILE A 39 3.29 16.65 -12.17
CA ILE A 39 1.89 17.00 -12.41
C ILE A 39 1.11 16.93 -11.10
N CYS A 40 1.32 15.85 -10.33
CA CYS A 40 0.66 15.65 -9.04
C CYS A 40 1.64 15.13 -8.00
N GLY A 41 1.81 15.91 -6.93
CA GLY A 41 2.58 15.55 -5.75
C GLY A 41 1.72 14.91 -4.66
N PRO A 42 2.21 14.90 -3.39
CA PRO A 42 1.45 14.34 -2.26
C PRO A 42 0.09 15.02 -2.06
N GLY A 43 -0.93 14.20 -1.82
CA GLY A 43 -2.32 14.64 -1.59
C GLY A 43 -3.34 13.84 -2.38
N GLU A 44 -2.91 13.13 -3.40
CA GLU A 44 -3.72 12.20 -4.19
C GLU A 44 -3.29 10.75 -3.95
N ASN A 45 -3.98 9.81 -4.59
CA ASN A 45 -3.73 8.37 -4.39
C ASN A 45 -2.36 7.92 -4.91
N ALA A 46 -1.83 8.58 -5.95
CA ALA A 46 -0.54 8.26 -6.55
C ALA A 46 0.20 9.54 -7.00
N GLY A 47 1.51 9.45 -7.15
CA GLY A 47 2.31 10.47 -7.78
C GLY A 47 2.17 10.45 -9.31
N VAL A 48 2.20 11.61 -9.94
CA VAL A 48 2.09 11.76 -11.39
C VAL A 48 3.20 12.67 -11.90
N ILE A 49 3.93 12.17 -12.88
CA ILE A 49 4.96 12.95 -13.57
C ILE A 49 4.72 12.97 -15.07
N ASP A 50 5.04 14.09 -15.68
CA ASP A 50 5.12 14.25 -17.12
C ASP A 50 6.31 13.44 -17.67
N ILE A 51 6.08 12.69 -18.73
CA ILE A 51 7.10 11.91 -19.45
C ILE A 51 7.21 12.31 -20.91
N ASP A 52 6.76 13.51 -21.25
CA ASP A 52 6.67 14.09 -22.57
C ASP A 52 5.58 13.46 -23.48
N ASP A 53 5.44 13.99 -24.69
CA ASP A 53 4.52 13.55 -25.74
C ASP A 53 3.03 13.50 -25.33
N GLY A 54 2.65 14.18 -24.25
CA GLY A 54 1.28 14.16 -23.70
C GLY A 54 0.98 12.96 -22.79
N ASP A 55 1.98 12.14 -22.49
CA ASP A 55 1.90 11.00 -21.61
C ASP A 55 2.31 11.35 -20.17
N ALA A 56 1.70 10.67 -19.21
CA ALA A 56 2.04 10.75 -17.80
C ALA A 56 2.37 9.37 -17.23
N CYS A 57 3.40 9.33 -16.38
CA CYS A 57 3.71 8.18 -15.55
C CYS A 57 3.05 8.36 -14.18
N ILE A 58 2.22 7.39 -13.79
CA ILE A 58 1.52 7.35 -12.52
C ILE A 58 2.07 6.21 -11.71
N PHE A 59 2.52 6.48 -10.49
CA PHE A 59 3.18 5.48 -9.66
C PHE A 59 2.84 5.63 -8.19
N LYS A 60 2.82 4.50 -7.52
CA LYS A 60 2.64 4.40 -6.07
C LYS A 60 3.61 3.37 -5.51
N MET A 61 4.20 3.67 -4.36
CA MET A 61 4.97 2.73 -3.57
C MET A 61 4.44 2.72 -2.13
N GLU A 62 4.35 1.54 -1.56
CA GLU A 62 3.88 1.34 -0.19
C GLU A 62 4.59 0.17 0.47
N SER A 63 4.74 0.25 1.79
CA SER A 63 5.25 -0.84 2.63
C SER A 63 4.09 -1.62 3.23
N HIS A 64 4.14 -2.95 3.16
CA HIS A 64 3.15 -3.85 3.75
C HIS A 64 3.83 -4.92 4.62
N ASN A 65 4.54 -4.47 5.66
CA ASN A 65 5.50 -5.27 6.42
C ASN A 65 4.84 -6.20 7.45
N HIS A 66 4.16 -5.64 8.45
CA HIS A 66 3.53 -6.39 9.55
C HIS A 66 2.51 -7.43 9.05
N PRO A 67 1.57 -7.08 8.16
CA PRO A 67 0.66 -8.07 7.59
C PRO A 67 1.38 -9.23 6.90
N SER A 68 2.45 -8.92 6.15
CA SER A 68 3.24 -9.93 5.43
C SER A 68 4.09 -10.81 6.35
N TYR A 69 4.46 -10.33 7.55
CA TYR A 69 5.13 -11.17 8.53
C TYR A 69 4.17 -12.18 9.17
N ILE A 70 2.94 -11.76 9.46
CA ILE A 70 1.93 -12.59 10.10
C ILE A 70 1.34 -13.60 9.10
N GLU A 71 0.80 -13.10 7.98
CA GLU A 71 0.22 -13.86 6.87
C GLU A 71 0.90 -13.49 5.54
N PRO A 72 2.03 -14.11 5.22
CA PRO A 72 2.90 -13.63 4.15
C PRO A 72 2.26 -13.63 2.76
N PHE A 73 1.37 -14.59 2.46
CA PHE A 73 0.66 -14.62 1.19
C PHE A 73 -0.37 -13.48 1.11
N GLN A 74 -1.29 -13.42 2.08
CA GLN A 74 -2.36 -12.42 2.09
C GLN A 74 -1.81 -11.00 2.24
N GLY A 75 -0.87 -10.81 3.18
CA GLY A 75 -0.26 -9.51 3.41
C GLY A 75 0.46 -8.96 2.19
N ALA A 76 1.25 -9.78 1.49
CA ALA A 76 1.95 -9.34 0.30
C ALA A 76 1.03 -9.16 -0.91
N ALA A 77 0.00 -10.01 -1.06
CA ALA A 77 -1.01 -9.86 -2.09
C ALA A 77 -1.78 -8.54 -1.93
N THR A 78 -2.19 -8.21 -0.70
CA THR A 78 -2.86 -6.93 -0.39
C THR A 78 -1.92 -5.74 -0.63
N GLY A 79 -0.66 -5.86 -0.29
CA GLY A 79 0.34 -4.83 -0.56
C GLY A 79 0.44 -4.47 -2.04
N VAL A 80 0.50 -5.46 -2.91
CA VAL A 80 0.49 -5.26 -4.37
C VAL A 80 -0.88 -4.76 -4.86
N GLY A 81 -1.96 -5.36 -4.37
CA GLY A 81 -3.32 -5.01 -4.80
C GLY A 81 -3.71 -3.59 -4.44
N GLY A 82 -3.34 -3.13 -3.25
CA GLY A 82 -3.63 -1.77 -2.78
C GLY A 82 -3.02 -0.71 -3.68
N ILE A 83 -1.73 -0.82 -3.99
CA ILE A 83 -1.05 0.17 -4.85
C ILE A 83 -1.44 0.11 -6.32
N MET A 84 -1.83 -1.07 -6.83
CA MET A 84 -2.43 -1.16 -8.15
C MET A 84 -3.74 -0.39 -8.24
N ARG A 85 -4.57 -0.50 -7.19
CA ARG A 85 -5.85 0.22 -7.11
C ARG A 85 -5.63 1.73 -7.10
N ASP A 86 -4.63 2.22 -6.38
CA ASP A 86 -4.27 3.64 -6.36
C ASP A 86 -3.93 4.16 -7.76
N VAL A 87 -3.16 3.40 -8.53
CA VAL A 87 -2.82 3.74 -9.93
C VAL A 87 -4.07 3.71 -10.82
N PHE A 88 -4.94 2.69 -10.67
CA PHE A 88 -6.20 2.62 -11.41
C PHE A 88 -7.12 3.80 -11.11
N THR A 89 -7.21 4.22 -9.84
CA THR A 89 -8.09 5.34 -9.44
C THR A 89 -7.68 6.68 -10.03
N MET A 90 -6.41 6.80 -10.42
CA MET A 90 -5.89 7.98 -11.12
C MET A 90 -6.09 7.92 -12.65
N GLY A 91 -6.78 6.90 -13.17
CA GLY A 91 -7.07 6.74 -14.59
C GLY A 91 -6.00 6.01 -15.39
N ALA A 92 -4.92 5.54 -14.77
CA ALA A 92 -3.85 4.84 -15.46
C ALA A 92 -4.05 3.32 -15.45
N ARG A 93 -3.60 2.66 -16.52
CA ARG A 93 -3.45 1.21 -16.53
C ARG A 93 -2.10 0.83 -15.93
N PRO A 94 -2.07 0.00 -14.87
CA PRO A 94 -0.82 -0.57 -14.39
C PRO A 94 -0.12 -1.39 -15.46
N VAL A 95 1.18 -1.16 -15.64
CA VAL A 95 2.00 -1.83 -16.67
C VAL A 95 3.19 -2.58 -16.07
N ALA A 96 3.62 -2.21 -14.86
CA ALA A 96 4.77 -2.81 -14.22
C ALA A 96 4.64 -2.82 -12.69
N LEU A 97 5.16 -3.88 -12.07
CA LEU A 97 5.39 -4.00 -10.65
C LEU A 97 6.89 -4.06 -10.36
N LEU A 98 7.26 -3.49 -9.23
CA LEU A 98 8.62 -3.55 -8.68
C LEU A 98 8.52 -3.83 -7.18
N ASN A 99 9.54 -4.51 -6.62
CA ASN A 99 9.53 -4.81 -5.19
C ASN A 99 10.90 -4.60 -4.57
N ALA A 100 10.93 -4.12 -3.32
CA ALA A 100 12.13 -4.10 -2.50
C ALA A 100 11.87 -4.89 -1.23
N LEU A 101 12.45 -6.09 -1.16
CA LEU A 101 12.18 -7.07 -0.11
C LEU A 101 13.37 -7.21 0.83
N ARG A 102 13.10 -7.27 2.13
CA ARG A 102 14.09 -7.51 3.17
C ARG A 102 13.62 -8.63 4.08
N PHE A 103 14.42 -9.67 4.19
CA PHE A 103 14.14 -10.85 5.02
C PHE A 103 15.22 -11.06 6.06
N GLY A 104 14.88 -11.81 7.11
CA GLY A 104 15.85 -12.32 8.08
C GLY A 104 16.90 -13.21 7.44
N GLU A 105 17.86 -13.67 8.24
CA GLU A 105 18.90 -14.59 7.77
C GLU A 105 18.27 -15.84 7.13
N PRO A 106 18.84 -16.38 6.05
CA PRO A 106 18.29 -17.57 5.38
C PRO A 106 18.11 -18.78 6.32
N ALA A 107 18.99 -18.91 7.31
CA ALA A 107 18.95 -19.99 8.31
C ALA A 107 17.92 -19.77 9.43
N HIS A 108 17.34 -18.56 9.54
CA HIS A 108 16.31 -18.28 10.55
C HIS A 108 15.04 -19.09 10.27
N GLU A 109 14.46 -19.66 11.33
CA GLU A 109 13.34 -20.62 11.24
C GLU A 109 12.14 -20.14 10.42
N LYS A 110 11.80 -18.84 10.48
CA LYS A 110 10.66 -18.24 9.77
C LYS A 110 11.00 -17.85 8.32
N SER A 111 12.28 -17.66 7.97
CA SER A 111 12.67 -17.04 6.68
C SER A 111 12.15 -17.81 5.47
N LYS A 112 12.23 -19.14 5.46
CA LYS A 112 11.75 -19.95 4.34
C LYS A 112 10.25 -19.78 4.10
N ARG A 113 9.45 -19.78 5.17
CA ARG A 113 8.00 -19.57 5.10
C ARG A 113 7.67 -18.18 4.60
N LEU A 114 8.35 -17.17 5.14
CA LEU A 114 8.12 -15.76 4.80
C LEU A 114 8.45 -15.48 3.33
N VAL A 115 9.63 -15.88 2.87
CA VAL A 115 10.02 -15.70 1.45
C VAL A 115 9.03 -16.39 0.53
N LYS A 116 8.71 -17.67 0.79
CA LYS A 116 7.77 -18.44 -0.04
C LYS A 116 6.40 -17.77 -0.10
N GLY A 117 5.86 -17.35 1.04
CA GLY A 117 4.53 -16.76 1.11
C GLY A 117 4.46 -15.38 0.46
N VAL A 118 5.44 -14.50 0.74
CA VAL A 118 5.52 -13.16 0.16
C VAL A 118 5.62 -13.23 -1.36
N VAL A 119 6.55 -14.03 -1.89
CA VAL A 119 6.72 -14.18 -3.35
C VAL A 119 5.46 -14.75 -3.99
N ALA A 120 4.83 -15.75 -3.36
CA ALA A 120 3.58 -16.31 -3.87
C ALA A 120 2.43 -15.31 -3.84
N GLY A 121 2.33 -14.46 -2.80
CA GLY A 121 1.31 -13.40 -2.71
C GLY A 121 1.46 -12.34 -3.78
N ILE A 122 2.68 -11.83 -3.97
CA ILE A 122 2.99 -10.86 -5.03
C ILE A 122 2.66 -11.46 -6.41
N ALA A 123 3.14 -12.66 -6.70
CA ALA A 123 2.90 -13.35 -7.96
C ALA A 123 1.42 -13.66 -8.18
N GLY A 124 0.72 -14.12 -7.14
CA GLY A 124 -0.69 -14.45 -7.20
C GLY A 124 -1.54 -13.27 -7.65
N TYR A 125 -1.34 -12.11 -7.03
CA TYR A 125 -2.08 -10.90 -7.41
C TYR A 125 -1.67 -10.36 -8.79
N GLY A 126 -0.37 -10.24 -9.05
CA GLY A 126 0.15 -9.76 -10.33
C GLY A 126 -0.30 -10.62 -11.52
N ASN A 127 -0.29 -11.95 -11.37
CA ASN A 127 -0.75 -12.88 -12.41
C ASN A 127 -2.26 -12.77 -12.68
N CYS A 128 -3.09 -12.59 -11.63
CA CYS A 128 -4.53 -12.44 -11.82
C CYS A 128 -4.89 -11.18 -12.61
N VAL A 129 -4.14 -10.10 -12.42
CA VAL A 129 -4.36 -8.82 -13.12
C VAL A 129 -3.59 -8.74 -14.46
N GLY A 130 -2.61 -9.61 -14.64
CA GLY A 130 -1.76 -9.63 -15.85
C GLY A 130 -0.71 -8.52 -15.87
N VAL A 131 -0.22 -8.09 -14.70
CA VAL A 131 0.83 -7.07 -14.57
C VAL A 131 2.14 -7.73 -14.14
N PRO A 132 3.21 -7.66 -14.95
CA PRO A 132 4.48 -8.31 -14.64
C PRO A 132 5.27 -7.57 -13.55
N THR A 133 5.98 -8.31 -12.71
CA THR A 133 7.07 -7.78 -11.89
C THR A 133 8.33 -7.70 -12.77
N VAL A 134 8.78 -6.48 -13.05
CA VAL A 134 9.87 -6.24 -14.03
C VAL A 134 11.21 -5.93 -13.37
N ALA A 135 11.21 -5.50 -12.11
CA ALA A 135 12.43 -5.17 -11.38
C ALA A 135 12.23 -5.27 -9.87
N GLY A 136 13.33 -5.14 -9.15
CA GLY A 136 13.33 -5.12 -7.69
C GLY A 136 14.64 -5.67 -7.10
N GLU A 137 14.65 -5.79 -5.79
CA GLU A 137 15.76 -6.37 -5.06
C GLU A 137 15.28 -7.19 -3.86
N THR A 138 16.08 -8.17 -3.47
CA THR A 138 15.83 -8.97 -2.27
C THR A 138 17.13 -9.11 -1.49
N ASN A 139 17.11 -8.72 -0.22
CA ASN A 139 18.26 -8.79 0.66
C ASN A 139 17.92 -9.52 1.96
N PHE A 140 18.94 -10.14 2.56
CA PHE A 140 18.83 -10.89 3.79
C PHE A 140 19.77 -10.30 4.84
N HIS A 141 19.26 -10.05 6.05
CA HIS A 141 20.06 -9.54 7.15
C HIS A 141 19.40 -9.87 8.50
N LYS A 142 20.19 -10.17 9.51
CA LYS A 142 19.73 -10.54 10.86
C LYS A 142 18.79 -9.51 11.50
N GLY A 143 18.90 -8.24 11.15
CA GLY A 143 18.01 -7.18 11.64
C GLY A 143 16.54 -7.36 11.25
N TYR A 144 16.26 -8.23 10.27
CA TYR A 144 14.90 -8.53 9.82
C TYR A 144 14.36 -9.88 10.31
N ASN A 145 15.06 -10.56 11.24
CA ASN A 145 14.57 -11.82 11.82
C ASN A 145 13.24 -11.65 12.57
N GLY A 146 13.05 -10.51 13.24
CA GLY A 146 11.84 -10.17 14.00
C GLY A 146 10.70 -9.57 13.19
N ASN A 147 11.03 -8.95 12.05
CA ASN A 147 10.04 -8.43 11.10
C ASN A 147 10.71 -8.23 9.73
N ILE A 148 9.93 -8.35 8.67
CA ILE A 148 10.38 -8.22 7.28
C ILE A 148 9.97 -6.87 6.69
N LEU A 149 10.62 -6.46 5.60
CA LEU A 149 10.14 -5.34 4.79
C LEU A 149 9.63 -5.86 3.45
N VAL A 150 8.39 -5.51 3.15
CA VAL A 150 7.74 -5.81 1.87
C VAL A 150 7.31 -4.47 1.29
N ASN A 151 8.14 -3.92 0.41
CA ASN A 151 7.82 -2.70 -0.31
C ASN A 151 7.44 -3.07 -1.72
N ALA A 152 6.27 -2.66 -2.14
CA ALA A 152 5.77 -2.86 -3.48
C ALA A 152 5.58 -1.51 -4.19
N MET A 153 5.87 -1.47 -5.47
CA MET A 153 5.65 -0.31 -6.33
C MET A 153 4.89 -0.74 -7.57
N THR A 154 3.92 0.07 -7.97
CA THR A 154 3.21 -0.06 -9.24
C THR A 154 3.45 1.18 -10.09
N VAL A 155 3.64 0.95 -11.37
CA VAL A 155 3.76 1.99 -12.39
C VAL A 155 2.64 1.79 -13.42
N GLY A 156 2.00 2.89 -13.79
CA GLY A 156 1.00 2.95 -14.86
C GLY A 156 1.25 4.12 -15.80
N ILE A 157 0.65 4.07 -16.97
CA ILE A 157 0.72 5.13 -18.00
C ILE A 157 -0.71 5.59 -18.30
N ALA A 158 -0.86 6.88 -18.49
CA ALA A 158 -2.10 7.51 -18.96
C ALA A 158 -1.80 8.77 -19.78
N ASP A 159 -2.76 9.17 -20.62
CA ASP A 159 -2.73 10.48 -21.25
C ASP A 159 -2.88 11.57 -20.17
N GLN A 160 -2.16 12.67 -20.26
CA GLN A 160 -2.17 13.75 -19.26
C GLN A 160 -3.56 14.38 -19.07
N ASP A 161 -4.37 14.43 -20.12
CA ASP A 161 -5.73 14.99 -20.10
C ASP A 161 -6.79 14.00 -19.56
N LYS A 162 -6.39 12.76 -19.24
CA LYS A 162 -7.28 11.69 -18.73
C LYS A 162 -6.99 11.28 -17.28
N ILE A 163 -6.27 12.09 -16.55
CA ILE A 163 -5.98 11.84 -15.13
C ILE A 163 -7.23 12.13 -14.29
N PHE A 164 -7.58 11.19 -13.41
CA PHE A 164 -8.66 11.36 -12.42
C PHE A 164 -8.09 11.79 -11.07
N TYR A 165 -8.78 12.73 -10.46
CA TYR A 165 -8.47 13.23 -9.11
C TYR A 165 -9.58 12.87 -8.13
N SER A 166 -9.24 12.74 -6.85
CA SER A 166 -10.18 12.44 -5.75
C SER A 166 -11.06 13.66 -5.44
N ALA A 167 -12.01 13.94 -6.29
CA ALA A 167 -12.91 15.08 -6.15
C ALA A 167 -14.37 14.68 -6.33
N ALA A 168 -15.19 14.92 -5.29
CA ALA A 168 -16.64 14.77 -5.38
C ALA A 168 -17.25 16.00 -6.05
N THR A 169 -17.28 16.02 -7.37
CA THR A 169 -17.82 17.13 -8.17
C THR A 169 -19.26 16.86 -8.64
N GLY A 170 -20.00 17.91 -8.95
CA GLY A 170 -21.35 17.79 -9.46
C GLY A 170 -22.40 17.65 -8.34
N LEU A 171 -22.85 18.80 -7.80
CA LEU A 171 -23.94 18.82 -6.80
C LEU A 171 -25.17 18.07 -7.34
N GLY A 172 -25.63 17.08 -6.57
CA GLY A 172 -26.75 16.22 -6.95
C GLY A 172 -26.38 14.96 -7.74
N ASN A 173 -25.14 14.77 -8.11
CA ASN A 173 -24.69 13.52 -8.71
C ASN A 173 -24.80 12.35 -7.71
N PRO A 174 -25.19 11.15 -8.17
CA PRO A 174 -25.26 9.99 -7.29
C PRO A 174 -23.86 9.50 -6.90
N ILE A 175 -23.73 9.05 -5.65
CA ILE A 175 -22.58 8.27 -5.21
C ILE A 175 -22.90 6.80 -5.42
N VAL A 176 -22.09 6.09 -6.19
CA VAL A 176 -22.30 4.68 -6.52
C VAL A 176 -21.24 3.83 -5.84
N TYR A 177 -21.66 2.92 -4.97
CA TYR A 177 -20.80 1.88 -4.40
C TYR A 177 -20.79 0.65 -5.31
N VAL A 178 -19.60 0.24 -5.76
CA VAL A 178 -19.42 -0.92 -6.63
C VAL A 178 -18.43 -1.87 -5.97
N GLY A 179 -18.83 -3.12 -5.76
CA GLY A 179 -17.97 -4.14 -5.15
C GLY A 179 -18.76 -5.23 -4.45
N SER A 180 -18.04 -6.13 -3.78
CA SER A 180 -18.61 -7.19 -2.95
C SER A 180 -19.23 -6.64 -1.67
N LYS A 181 -20.04 -7.44 -1.00
CA LYS A 181 -20.49 -7.14 0.36
C LYS A 181 -19.28 -7.05 1.29
N THR A 182 -19.26 -6.01 2.11
CA THR A 182 -18.21 -5.82 3.11
C THR A 182 -18.30 -6.92 4.17
N GLY A 183 -17.19 -7.60 4.44
CA GLY A 183 -17.02 -8.57 5.51
C GLY A 183 -16.35 -7.96 6.75
N ARG A 184 -15.90 -8.82 7.66
CA ARG A 184 -15.15 -8.42 8.86
C ARG A 184 -13.65 -8.66 8.74
N ASP A 185 -13.22 -9.37 7.71
CA ASP A 185 -11.79 -9.62 7.46
C ASP A 185 -11.08 -8.29 7.19
N GLY A 186 -9.90 -8.14 7.76
CA GLY A 186 -9.12 -6.92 7.63
C GLY A 186 -9.57 -5.74 8.51
N ILE A 187 -10.57 -5.90 9.38
CA ILE A 187 -10.92 -4.88 10.37
C ILE A 187 -9.67 -4.56 11.22
N HIS A 188 -9.36 -3.26 11.35
CA HIS A 188 -8.16 -2.74 11.99
C HIS A 188 -6.82 -3.08 11.31
N GLY A 189 -6.83 -3.62 10.09
CA GLY A 189 -5.62 -3.97 9.35
C GLY A 189 -4.67 -2.79 9.17
N ALA A 190 -5.18 -1.63 8.78
CA ALA A 190 -4.39 -0.41 8.63
C ALA A 190 -3.78 0.07 9.96
N THR A 191 -4.55 0.03 11.06
CA THR A 191 -4.06 0.39 12.40
C THR A 191 -2.99 -0.59 12.88
N MET A 192 -3.19 -1.89 12.66
CA MET A 192 -2.23 -2.93 13.00
C MET A 192 -0.92 -2.76 12.20
N ALA A 193 -0.99 -2.41 10.93
CA ALA A 193 0.19 -2.19 10.09
C ALA A 193 1.08 -1.01 10.56
N SER A 194 0.51 -0.08 11.34
CA SER A 194 1.19 1.10 11.88
C SER A 194 1.40 1.04 13.40
N ALA A 195 1.05 -0.06 14.06
CA ALA A 195 1.25 -0.28 15.48
C ALA A 195 2.64 -0.85 15.78
N ASP A 196 3.03 -0.79 17.06
CA ASP A 196 4.22 -1.50 17.52
C ASP A 196 4.06 -3.01 17.31
N PHE A 197 5.13 -3.66 16.87
CA PHE A 197 5.17 -5.07 16.60
C PHE A 197 5.80 -5.80 17.80
N ASP A 198 5.04 -6.71 18.42
CA ASP A 198 5.41 -7.44 19.63
C ASP A 198 5.17 -8.95 19.48
N GLU A 199 5.47 -9.70 20.54
CA GLU A 199 5.30 -11.17 20.58
C GLU A 199 3.84 -11.64 20.47
N HIS A 200 2.86 -10.76 20.74
CA HIS A 200 1.43 -11.04 20.58
C HIS A 200 0.87 -10.66 19.22
N SER A 201 1.70 -10.13 18.33
CA SER A 201 1.24 -9.66 17.00
C SER A 201 0.71 -10.79 16.13
N ASP A 202 1.16 -12.03 16.34
CA ASP A 202 0.62 -13.23 15.66
C ASP A 202 -0.87 -13.48 15.96
N GLU A 203 -1.38 -13.01 17.10
CA GLU A 203 -2.81 -13.12 17.46
C GLU A 203 -3.70 -12.21 16.62
N LYS A 204 -3.12 -11.24 15.95
CA LYS A 204 -3.81 -10.26 15.08
C LYS A 204 -4.09 -10.77 13.67
N ARG A 205 -3.89 -12.08 13.40
CA ARG A 205 -4.15 -12.68 12.07
C ARG A 205 -5.50 -12.31 11.44
N PRO A 206 -6.61 -12.28 12.18
CA PRO A 206 -7.90 -11.92 11.60
C PRO A 206 -7.98 -10.47 11.08
N THR A 207 -7.01 -9.62 11.43
CA THR A 207 -6.93 -8.23 10.92
C THR A 207 -6.19 -8.11 9.61
N VAL A 208 -5.51 -9.17 9.15
CA VAL A 208 -4.81 -9.20 7.86
C VAL A 208 -5.82 -9.37 6.73
N GLN A 209 -5.74 -8.49 5.74
CA GLN A 209 -6.59 -8.53 4.54
C GLN A 209 -6.07 -9.52 3.52
#